data_94f688fc5ba335f0c875e858e41dcf94
#
_entry.id   94f688fc5ba335f0c875e858e41dcf94
#
_cell.length_a   1.000
_cell.length_b   1.000
_cell.length_c   1.000
_cell.angle_alpha   90.00
_cell.angle_beta   90.00
_cell.angle_gamma   90.00
#
_symmetry.space_group_name_H-M   'P 1'
#
loop_
_entity.id
_entity.type
_entity.pdbx_description
1 polymer ?
#
loop_
_entity_poly.entity_id
_entity_poly.type
_entity_poly.pdbx_seq_one_letter_code
_entity_poly.pdbx_strand_id
1 'polypeptide(L)'
;MSLSLESKVMSTVSLVLVMVACSCAQPDRGFEYFFTDNDLEMDNIKLKFDREGYETPSWVRGTYVRNGFGLFGVNKRKVLHIFDALGKLTKLDFTNDGVFFSTKFIRSHLYNDSMSKHDIAPYLMFQGVDPDFNPLQKVEALLHGLDNMNINVHRYNKDYVVENDFWRLYQFDLETLNVTRRYTPQVPNFGTMDNFFSLISSAHPLPEFGTQNLVSYVTTVEVGLQDYGHCVISLCRLPNVNDRELISRWKLDRIPYMHSFAATKNYTVLFVGPLFVDITKLIRTVNPSHSLDWRGSDATEIFVTDIKSGFTKSTKQMTGFTMHHINAFEENGRLIMDAVTYPNIDFLHSLQVSVLRNKTQRDAKIPSTSTLNRFILDLHTMRLDVLEHNTTKGYEFLNRLDLPSINENFRYKPYCFVYGNVIKSDKVSVGNVTLVKKDLCNKGGDTVWSELNQYPSEAWFIPKPGSTVEDDGLLISIVLDGYTKTSYLLHLDPKTMKTISRAYMPTFVPWTIHGRFFT
;
A
#
# COMPACT_ATOMS: atom_id res chain seq x y z
N MET A 1 -27.60 67.87 1.86
CA MET A 1 -27.72 66.74 2.81
C MET A 1 -27.86 65.38 2.06
N SER A 2 -27.00 65.15 1.09
CA SER A 2 -27.08 63.92 0.25
C SER A 2 -25.70 63.32 -0.17
N LEU A 3 -24.63 63.70 0.53
CA LEU A 3 -23.25 63.22 0.22
C LEU A 3 -22.64 62.26 1.27
N SER A 4 -23.41 61.85 2.30
CA SER A 4 -22.88 61.04 3.40
C SER A 4 -23.36 59.55 3.39
N LEU A 5 -24.25 59.17 2.48
CA LEU A 5 -24.76 57.77 2.41
C LEU A 5 -23.98 56.90 1.42
N GLU A 6 -23.45 57.45 0.32
CA GLU A 6 -22.75 56.66 -0.70
C GLU A 6 -21.35 56.20 -0.25
N SER A 7 -20.65 56.97 0.60
CA SER A 7 -19.32 56.58 1.05
C SER A 7 -19.31 55.45 2.08
N LYS A 8 -20.42 55.29 2.84
CA LYS A 8 -20.54 54.16 3.80
C LYS A 8 -20.96 52.86 3.15
N VAL A 9 -21.70 52.89 2.04
CA VAL A 9 -22.11 51.68 1.32
C VAL A 9 -20.93 51.13 0.52
N MET A 10 -20.10 51.97 -0.09
CA MET A 10 -18.88 51.50 -0.79
C MET A 10 -17.83 50.90 0.14
N SER A 11 -17.67 51.46 1.35
CA SER A 11 -16.74 50.93 2.36
C SER A 11 -17.17 49.54 2.87
N THR A 12 -18.48 49.31 3.03
CA THR A 12 -19.00 48.02 3.53
C THR A 12 -18.99 46.95 2.46
N VAL A 13 -19.23 47.30 1.19
CA VAL A 13 -19.14 46.35 0.07
C VAL A 13 -17.69 45.97 -0.21
N SER A 14 -16.73 46.89 -0.10
CA SER A 14 -15.30 46.55 -0.22
C SER A 14 -14.79 45.66 0.91
N LEU A 15 -15.27 45.86 2.15
CA LEU A 15 -14.90 44.97 3.29
C LEU A 15 -15.51 43.57 3.17
N VAL A 16 -16.73 43.45 2.65
CA VAL A 16 -17.38 42.15 2.41
C VAL A 16 -16.75 41.43 1.23
N LEU A 17 -16.35 42.12 0.17
CA LEU A 17 -15.61 41.56 -0.96
C LEU A 17 -14.20 41.09 -0.57
N VAL A 18 -13.52 41.77 0.35
CA VAL A 18 -12.22 41.34 0.88
C VAL A 18 -12.37 40.15 1.82
N MET A 19 -13.48 40.03 2.57
CA MET A 19 -13.73 38.84 3.39
C MET A 19 -14.20 37.61 2.59
N VAL A 20 -14.84 37.79 1.45
CA VAL A 20 -15.22 36.68 0.54
C VAL A 20 -14.04 36.23 -0.33
N ALA A 21 -13.07 37.14 -0.61
CA ALA A 21 -11.84 36.77 -1.32
C ALA A 21 -10.77 36.07 -0.45
N CYS A 22 -10.95 36.05 0.88
CA CYS A 22 -10.03 35.37 1.82
C CYS A 22 -10.45 33.93 2.17
N SER A 23 -11.41 33.34 1.48
CA SER A 23 -11.51 31.89 1.41
C SER A 23 -10.56 31.34 0.32
N CYS A 24 -9.37 31.91 0.21
CA CYS A 24 -8.27 31.30 -0.55
C CYS A 24 -8.07 29.90 -0.02
N ALA A 25 -8.16 28.90 -0.91
CA ALA A 25 -7.78 27.53 -0.62
C ALA A 25 -6.53 27.53 0.26
N GLN A 26 -6.67 27.08 1.51
CA GLN A 26 -5.52 27.07 2.43
C GLN A 26 -4.44 26.20 1.77
N PRO A 27 -3.19 26.66 1.74
CA PRO A 27 -2.14 25.94 1.04
C PRO A 27 -2.00 24.54 1.65
N ASP A 28 -1.84 23.55 0.80
CA ASP A 28 -1.35 22.20 1.10
C ASP A 28 0.04 22.32 1.74
N ARG A 29 0.07 22.43 3.07
CA ARG A 29 1.26 22.78 3.83
C ARG A 29 1.92 21.53 4.40
N GLY A 30 3.20 21.33 4.09
CA GLY A 30 4.02 20.30 4.73
C GLY A 30 3.85 18.89 4.17
N PHE A 31 2.99 18.66 3.19
CA PHE A 31 2.79 17.34 2.58
C PHE A 31 4.09 16.77 1.97
N GLU A 32 4.97 17.63 1.47
CA GLU A 32 6.27 17.27 0.89
C GLU A 32 7.20 16.57 1.88
N TYR A 33 6.97 16.72 3.19
CA TYR A 33 7.76 16.01 4.22
C TYR A 33 7.57 14.50 4.18
N PHE A 34 6.45 13.99 3.69
CA PHE A 34 6.29 12.56 3.44
C PHE A 34 7.34 12.00 2.46
N PHE A 35 7.88 12.84 1.60
CA PHE A 35 8.83 12.47 0.54
C PHE A 35 10.19 13.15 0.73
N THR A 36 10.50 13.56 1.95
CA THR A 36 11.77 14.19 2.32
C THR A 36 12.63 13.17 3.05
N ASP A 37 13.96 13.26 2.83
CA ASP A 37 14.92 12.40 3.51
C ASP A 37 14.79 12.55 5.03
N ASN A 38 14.72 11.43 5.72
CA ASN A 38 14.84 11.34 7.17
C ASN A 38 15.87 10.27 7.51
N ASP A 39 17.09 10.69 7.80
CA ASP A 39 18.23 9.82 8.11
C ASP A 39 18.32 9.41 9.58
N LEU A 40 17.44 9.94 10.44
CA LEU A 40 17.43 9.65 11.87
C LEU A 40 16.99 8.21 12.15
N GLU A 41 17.81 7.44 12.82
CA GLU A 41 17.43 6.19 13.46
C GLU A 41 17.24 6.45 14.97
N MET A 42 16.19 5.91 15.53
CA MET A 42 15.83 6.08 16.94
C MET A 42 15.39 4.76 17.53
N ASP A 43 15.59 4.57 18.81
CA ASP A 43 15.22 3.36 19.49
C ASP A 43 14.56 3.66 20.84
N ASN A 44 13.42 3.01 21.08
CA ASN A 44 12.72 2.95 22.34
C ASN A 44 12.38 4.32 22.97
N ILE A 45 11.92 5.28 22.18
CA ILE A 45 11.53 6.61 22.64
C ILE A 45 10.08 6.60 23.12
N LYS A 46 9.84 6.82 24.41
CA LYS A 46 8.50 6.92 24.98
C LYS A 46 7.75 8.12 24.41
N LEU A 47 6.57 7.88 23.83
CA LEU A 47 5.73 8.94 23.27
C LEU A 47 4.93 9.64 24.36
N LYS A 48 4.65 10.92 24.12
CA LYS A 48 3.79 11.76 24.99
C LYS A 48 2.44 11.96 24.34
N PHE A 49 1.38 11.70 25.09
CA PHE A 49 0.00 11.93 24.64
C PHE A 49 -0.42 13.39 24.86
N ASP A 50 -1.32 13.88 24.02
CA ASP A 50 -1.90 15.22 24.09
C ASP A 50 -2.96 15.35 25.19
N ARG A 51 -3.48 14.23 25.67
CA ARG A 51 -4.53 14.17 26.70
C ARG A 51 -4.17 13.18 27.80
N GLU A 52 -4.07 13.68 29.01
CA GLU A 52 -3.92 12.85 30.19
C GLU A 52 -5.20 12.03 30.44
N GLY A 53 -5.07 10.74 30.73
CA GLY A 53 -6.19 9.82 30.94
C GLY A 53 -6.82 9.27 29.64
N TYR A 54 -6.29 9.64 28.47
CA TYR A 54 -6.72 9.13 27.16
C TYR A 54 -5.57 8.43 26.41
N GLU A 55 -4.69 7.80 27.18
CA GLU A 55 -3.63 6.96 26.63
C GLU A 55 -4.23 5.73 25.95
N THR A 56 -3.36 4.89 25.43
CA THR A 56 -3.78 3.64 24.79
C THR A 56 -4.56 2.75 25.77
N PRO A 57 -5.72 2.20 25.38
CA PRO A 57 -6.47 1.26 26.22
C PRO A 57 -5.61 0.09 26.71
N SER A 58 -5.79 -0.31 27.97
CA SER A 58 -4.95 -1.34 28.62
C SER A 58 -4.97 -2.71 27.92
N TRP A 59 -5.97 -2.99 27.11
CA TRP A 59 -6.07 -4.24 26.34
C TRP A 59 -5.26 -4.20 25.02
N VAL A 60 -4.77 -3.04 24.57
CA VAL A 60 -3.90 -2.94 23.42
C VAL A 60 -2.48 -3.27 23.83
N ARG A 61 -2.00 -4.44 23.42
CA ARG A 61 -0.64 -4.93 23.69
C ARG A 61 -0.08 -5.57 22.45
N GLY A 62 1.17 -5.24 22.11
CA GLY A 62 1.85 -5.76 20.92
C GLY A 62 2.66 -4.69 20.22
N THR A 63 3.10 -5.02 19.03
CA THR A 63 4.01 -4.20 18.24
C THR A 63 3.39 -3.87 16.88
N TYR A 64 3.26 -2.58 16.56
CA TYR A 64 2.85 -2.10 15.24
C TYR A 64 4.08 -1.73 14.43
N VAL A 65 4.32 -2.42 13.33
CA VAL A 65 5.42 -2.13 12.41
C VAL A 65 4.88 -1.63 11.10
N ARG A 66 5.42 -0.50 10.63
CA ARG A 66 5.13 0.08 9.32
C ARG A 66 6.37 0.02 8.45
N ASN A 67 6.18 -0.31 7.18
CA ASN A 67 7.21 -0.22 6.15
C ASN A 67 6.94 0.99 5.24
N GLY A 68 7.99 1.62 4.79
CA GLY A 68 7.89 2.79 3.94
C GLY A 68 9.24 3.36 3.54
N PHE A 69 9.28 4.64 3.30
CA PHE A 69 10.42 5.33 2.72
C PHE A 69 11.29 5.99 3.79
N GLY A 70 12.59 6.13 3.51
CA GLY A 70 13.53 6.79 4.41
C GLY A 70 14.42 7.80 3.71
N LEU A 71 15.09 7.41 2.62
CA LEU A 71 15.95 8.28 1.84
C LEU A 71 15.55 8.27 0.36
N PHE A 72 15.43 9.46 -0.20
CA PHE A 72 15.11 9.70 -1.61
C PHE A 72 16.37 10.04 -2.42
N GLY A 73 17.53 9.90 -1.84
CA GLY A 73 18.81 10.07 -2.49
C GLY A 73 19.97 9.83 -1.57
N VAL A 74 21.15 9.59 -2.17
CA VAL A 74 22.43 9.49 -1.49
C VAL A 74 23.43 10.33 -2.29
N ASN A 75 24.02 11.33 -1.63
CA ASN A 75 24.97 12.26 -2.25
C ASN A 75 24.45 12.85 -3.57
N LYS A 76 25.02 12.44 -4.72
CA LYS A 76 24.72 13.02 -6.03
C LYS A 76 23.43 12.50 -6.64
N ARG A 77 23.11 11.22 -6.43
CA ARG A 77 21.94 10.60 -7.05
C ARG A 77 20.70 10.76 -6.20
N LYS A 78 19.59 11.07 -6.90
CA LYS A 78 18.24 11.12 -6.32
C LYS A 78 17.36 10.13 -7.05
N VAL A 79 16.47 9.47 -6.33
CA VAL A 79 15.48 8.57 -6.94
C VAL A 79 14.40 9.37 -7.63
N LEU A 80 13.90 8.84 -8.75
CA LEU A 80 12.85 9.50 -9.55
C LEU A 80 11.45 9.15 -9.06
N HIS A 81 11.27 7.97 -8.49
CA HIS A 81 9.97 7.45 -8.04
C HIS A 81 10.01 7.05 -6.57
N ILE A 82 8.87 7.12 -5.87
CA ILE A 82 8.83 6.79 -4.43
C ILE A 82 9.20 5.33 -4.15
N PHE A 83 8.84 4.39 -5.05
CA PHE A 83 9.19 2.98 -4.88
C PHE A 83 10.70 2.70 -4.94
N ASP A 84 11.48 3.66 -5.40
CA ASP A 84 12.94 3.58 -5.42
C ASP A 84 13.61 4.14 -4.17
N ALA A 85 12.84 4.83 -3.31
CA ALA A 85 13.36 5.36 -2.05
C ALA A 85 13.79 4.23 -1.11
N LEU A 86 14.94 4.40 -0.45
CA LEU A 86 15.49 3.37 0.44
C LEU A 86 14.54 3.12 1.62
N GLY A 87 14.24 1.85 1.85
CA GLY A 87 13.24 1.40 2.81
C GLY A 87 13.60 1.67 4.27
N LYS A 88 12.58 2.03 5.07
CA LYS A 88 12.72 2.32 6.49
C LYS A 88 11.54 1.77 7.27
N LEU A 89 11.81 1.09 8.38
CA LEU A 89 10.81 0.60 9.32
C LEU A 89 10.51 1.65 10.39
N THR A 90 9.24 1.74 10.74
CA THR A 90 8.75 2.48 11.91
C THR A 90 8.02 1.50 12.81
N LYS A 91 8.40 1.45 14.08
CA LYS A 91 7.84 0.55 15.09
C LYS A 91 7.22 1.33 16.23
N LEU A 92 6.08 0.87 16.71
CA LEU A 92 5.38 1.36 17.88
C LEU A 92 5.07 0.17 18.80
N ASP A 93 5.73 0.12 19.95
CA ASP A 93 5.52 -0.91 20.98
C ASP A 93 4.50 -0.43 22.00
N PHE A 94 3.40 -1.16 22.13
CA PHE A 94 2.31 -0.90 23.07
C PHE A 94 2.50 -1.77 24.32
N THR A 95 2.95 -1.13 25.40
CA THR A 95 3.30 -1.79 26.66
C THR A 95 2.45 -1.28 27.82
N ASN A 96 2.65 -1.82 29.03
CA ASN A 96 2.02 -1.29 30.23
C ASN A 96 2.52 0.12 30.59
N ASP A 97 3.75 0.44 30.20
CA ASP A 97 4.41 1.70 30.54
C ASP A 97 4.13 2.81 29.53
N GLY A 98 3.43 2.50 28.44
CA GLY A 98 3.05 3.44 27.38
C GLY A 98 3.38 2.93 25.97
N VAL A 99 3.44 3.86 25.02
CA VAL A 99 3.81 3.60 23.62
C VAL A 99 5.23 4.06 23.38
N PHE A 100 6.04 3.19 22.78
CA PHE A 100 7.44 3.47 22.47
C PHE A 100 7.66 3.45 20.97
N PHE A 101 8.39 4.43 20.48
CA PHE A 101 8.71 4.63 19.07
C PHE A 101 10.14 4.20 18.77
N SER A 102 10.30 3.45 17.68
CA SER A 102 11.61 3.15 17.09
C SER A 102 11.55 3.28 15.58
N THR A 103 12.66 3.65 14.94
CA THR A 103 12.75 3.70 13.48
C THR A 103 14.15 3.31 13.01
N LYS A 104 14.22 2.48 11.95
CA LYS A 104 15.49 1.95 11.45
C LYS A 104 15.44 1.67 9.95
N PHE A 105 16.55 1.92 9.25
CA PHE A 105 16.66 1.55 7.84
C PHE A 105 16.68 0.04 7.63
N ILE A 106 16.04 -0.40 6.56
CA ILE A 106 16.16 -1.77 6.07
C ILE A 106 17.52 -1.92 5.41
N ARG A 107 18.44 -2.59 6.11
CA ARG A 107 19.82 -2.78 5.66
C ARG A 107 19.91 -3.87 4.61
N SER A 108 19.21 -3.67 3.48
CA SER A 108 19.31 -4.50 2.28
C SER A 108 20.71 -4.39 1.65
N HIS A 109 21.04 -5.21 0.67
CA HIS A 109 22.29 -5.05 -0.07
C HIS A 109 22.32 -3.69 -0.79
N LEU A 110 21.21 -3.28 -1.44
CA LEU A 110 21.11 -1.94 -2.04
C LEU A 110 21.46 -0.84 -1.04
N TYR A 111 20.89 -0.88 0.18
CA TYR A 111 21.18 0.11 1.21
C TYR A 111 22.66 0.10 1.59
N ASN A 112 23.21 -1.07 1.96
CA ASN A 112 24.59 -1.19 2.44
C ASN A 112 25.61 -0.77 1.37
N ASP A 113 25.41 -1.19 0.12
CA ASP A 113 26.27 -0.81 -1.00
C ASP A 113 26.18 0.69 -1.31
N SER A 114 24.99 1.27 -1.22
CA SER A 114 24.79 2.70 -1.43
C SER A 114 25.49 3.54 -0.36
N MET A 115 25.39 3.13 0.91
CA MET A 115 26.07 3.83 2.01
C MET A 115 27.60 3.69 1.89
N SER A 116 28.11 2.50 1.57
CA SER A 116 29.52 2.24 1.41
C SER A 116 30.16 2.99 0.23
N LYS A 117 29.42 3.11 -0.89
CA LYS A 117 29.86 3.84 -2.09
C LYS A 117 29.64 5.36 -1.98
N HIS A 118 28.95 5.84 -0.94
CA HIS A 118 28.48 7.23 -0.80
C HIS A 118 27.72 7.71 -2.05
N ASP A 119 26.95 6.83 -2.67
CA ASP A 119 26.08 7.12 -3.81
C ASP A 119 25.07 5.97 -3.96
N ILE A 120 23.95 6.19 -4.68
CA ILE A 120 23.01 5.09 -4.94
C ILE A 120 23.72 4.02 -5.78
N ALA A 121 23.78 2.80 -5.24
CA ALA A 121 24.42 1.67 -5.90
C ALA A 121 23.57 1.17 -7.08
N PRO A 122 24.21 0.60 -8.12
CA PRO A 122 23.51 0.14 -9.33
C PRO A 122 22.76 -1.17 -9.06
N TYR A 123 21.52 -1.02 -8.67
CA TYR A 123 20.48 -2.05 -8.56
C TYR A 123 19.34 -1.70 -9.52
N LEU A 124 18.57 -2.70 -9.92
CA LEU A 124 17.37 -2.45 -10.71
C LEU A 124 16.38 -1.65 -9.84
N MET A 125 15.84 -0.59 -10.41
CA MET A 125 14.91 0.34 -9.75
C MET A 125 13.66 0.51 -10.60
N PHE A 126 12.53 0.84 -9.99
CA PHE A 126 11.25 0.98 -10.67
C PHE A 126 11.32 2.03 -11.78
N GLN A 127 11.81 3.24 -11.49
CA GLN A 127 11.99 4.30 -12.48
C GLN A 127 13.45 4.77 -12.62
N GLY A 128 14.30 4.52 -11.62
CA GLY A 128 15.71 4.85 -11.64
C GLY A 128 16.07 6.12 -10.88
N VAL A 129 17.23 6.67 -11.23
CA VAL A 129 17.89 7.76 -10.51
C VAL A 129 18.30 8.90 -11.44
N ASP A 130 18.51 10.08 -10.87
CA ASP A 130 19.11 11.24 -11.53
C ASP A 130 20.34 11.72 -10.72
N PRO A 131 21.55 11.79 -11.34
CA PRO A 131 21.95 11.37 -12.68
C PRO A 131 21.81 9.86 -12.93
N ASP A 132 21.43 9.49 -14.16
CA ASP A 132 21.21 8.08 -14.53
C ASP A 132 22.50 7.25 -14.44
N PHE A 133 22.32 5.93 -14.33
CA PHE A 133 23.43 4.98 -14.37
C PHE A 133 24.07 4.96 -15.76
N ASN A 134 25.40 4.87 -15.79
CA ASN A 134 26.12 4.65 -17.04
C ASN A 134 25.89 3.22 -17.58
N PRO A 135 26.24 2.90 -18.84
CA PRO A 135 25.96 1.59 -19.43
C PRO A 135 26.48 0.38 -18.64
N LEU A 136 27.68 0.48 -18.04
CA LEU A 136 28.23 -0.61 -17.21
C LEU A 136 27.44 -0.78 -15.92
N GLN A 137 27.08 0.32 -15.27
CA GLN A 137 26.23 0.30 -14.08
C GLN A 137 24.82 -0.24 -14.40
N LYS A 138 24.27 0.00 -15.59
CA LYS A 138 23.00 -0.58 -16.02
C LYS A 138 23.07 -2.10 -16.16
N VAL A 139 24.18 -2.63 -16.68
CA VAL A 139 24.42 -4.08 -16.70
C VAL A 139 24.52 -4.63 -15.28
N GLU A 140 25.29 -3.96 -14.40
CA GLU A 140 25.40 -4.32 -12.98
C GLU A 140 24.02 -4.34 -12.29
N ALA A 141 23.19 -3.33 -12.57
CA ALA A 141 21.83 -3.23 -12.02
C ALA A 141 20.91 -4.41 -12.44
N LEU A 142 20.99 -4.84 -13.70
CA LEU A 142 20.27 -6.04 -14.17
C LEU A 142 20.72 -7.32 -13.44
N LEU A 143 22.01 -7.46 -13.20
CA LEU A 143 22.57 -8.63 -12.50
C LEU A 143 22.19 -8.64 -11.00
N HIS A 144 22.19 -7.49 -10.35
CA HIS A 144 21.77 -7.36 -8.95
C HIS A 144 20.26 -7.57 -8.79
N GLY A 145 19.47 -7.11 -9.78
CA GLY A 145 18.00 -7.12 -9.73
C GLY A 145 17.45 -6.12 -8.70
N LEU A 146 16.19 -6.29 -8.36
CA LEU A 146 15.50 -5.49 -7.35
C LEU A 146 15.83 -5.98 -5.93
N ASP A 147 16.16 -5.05 -5.03
CA ASP A 147 16.59 -5.38 -3.65
C ASP A 147 16.07 -4.38 -2.60
N ASN A 148 15.15 -3.49 -2.98
CA ASN A 148 14.56 -2.50 -2.09
C ASN A 148 13.24 -3.00 -1.51
N MET A 149 13.21 -3.34 -0.21
CA MET A 149 12.07 -3.98 0.47
C MET A 149 11.23 -2.97 1.25
N ASN A 150 10.67 -1.97 0.57
CA ASN A 150 10.03 -0.80 1.18
C ASN A 150 8.50 -0.80 1.14
N ILE A 151 7.84 -1.95 0.90
CA ILE A 151 6.38 -2.01 0.69
C ILE A 151 5.64 -2.54 1.92
N ASN A 152 5.92 -3.77 2.37
CA ASN A 152 5.10 -4.41 3.39
C ASN A 152 5.94 -5.16 4.44
N VAL A 153 5.28 -5.57 5.52
CA VAL A 153 5.81 -6.45 6.56
C VAL A 153 4.84 -7.59 6.81
N HIS A 154 5.39 -8.80 6.97
CA HIS A 154 4.58 -9.98 7.27
C HIS A 154 5.27 -10.86 8.33
N ARG A 155 4.48 -11.75 8.92
CA ARG A 155 4.96 -12.83 9.78
C ARG A 155 4.75 -14.17 9.08
N TYR A 156 5.84 -14.87 8.83
CA TYR A 156 5.87 -16.24 8.29
C TYR A 156 6.16 -17.20 9.44
N ASN A 157 5.12 -17.79 10.00
CA ASN A 157 5.21 -18.58 11.21
C ASN A 157 5.82 -17.77 12.38
N LYS A 158 7.11 -17.96 12.70
CA LYS A 158 7.83 -17.22 13.75
C LYS A 158 8.71 -16.07 13.22
N ASP A 159 8.91 -15.98 11.91
CA ASP A 159 9.85 -15.06 11.29
C ASP A 159 9.14 -13.80 10.78
N TYR A 160 9.69 -12.63 11.08
CA TYR A 160 9.21 -11.35 10.57
C TYR A 160 10.01 -10.97 9.35
N VAL A 161 9.31 -10.54 8.29
CA VAL A 161 9.94 -10.20 7.02
C VAL A 161 9.48 -8.86 6.49
N VAL A 162 10.35 -8.20 5.73
CA VAL A 162 10.04 -7.10 4.82
C VAL A 162 10.08 -7.60 3.40
N GLU A 163 9.13 -7.14 2.59
CA GLU A 163 8.96 -7.59 1.21
C GLU A 163 8.39 -6.49 0.31
N ASN A 164 8.49 -6.75 -0.99
CA ASN A 164 7.87 -5.98 -2.06
C ASN A 164 7.24 -6.94 -3.08
N ASP A 165 6.85 -6.43 -4.27
CA ASP A 165 6.26 -7.26 -5.34
C ASP A 165 7.30 -8.15 -6.06
N PHE A 166 8.48 -8.35 -5.48
CA PHE A 166 9.51 -9.22 -5.99
C PHE A 166 9.71 -10.44 -5.11
N TRP A 167 10.28 -11.49 -5.70
CA TRP A 167 10.42 -12.80 -5.10
C TRP A 167 11.42 -12.87 -3.91
N ARG A 168 12.29 -11.86 -3.75
CA ARG A 168 13.23 -11.76 -2.62
C ARG A 168 12.56 -11.15 -1.41
N LEU A 169 13.01 -11.54 -0.23
CA LEU A 169 12.54 -10.96 1.03
C LEU A 169 13.68 -10.92 2.07
N TYR A 170 13.53 -10.07 3.08
CA TYR A 170 14.49 -9.97 4.17
C TYR A 170 13.82 -10.24 5.50
N GLN A 171 14.41 -11.14 6.28
CA GLN A 171 14.03 -11.35 7.67
C GLN A 171 14.61 -10.24 8.53
N PHE A 172 13.85 -9.79 9.49
CA PHE A 172 14.30 -8.84 10.51
C PHE A 172 13.88 -9.29 11.90
N ASP A 173 14.61 -8.83 12.89
CA ASP A 173 14.31 -9.03 14.30
C ASP A 173 13.30 -7.97 14.76
N LEU A 174 12.16 -8.39 15.34
CA LEU A 174 11.06 -7.50 15.72
C LEU A 174 11.44 -6.53 16.84
N GLU A 175 12.31 -6.95 17.76
CA GLU A 175 12.72 -6.12 18.89
C GLU A 175 13.65 -5.00 18.41
N THR A 176 14.68 -5.33 17.65
CA THR A 176 15.74 -4.43 17.27
C THR A 176 15.57 -3.79 15.89
N LEU A 177 14.64 -4.27 15.07
CA LEU A 177 14.46 -3.92 13.65
C LEU A 177 15.69 -4.22 12.77
N ASN A 178 16.66 -4.98 13.26
CA ASN A 178 17.83 -5.35 12.47
C ASN A 178 17.48 -6.39 11.43
N VAL A 179 17.90 -6.18 10.20
CA VAL A 179 17.87 -7.22 9.16
C VAL A 179 18.84 -8.33 9.55
N THR A 180 18.36 -9.55 9.57
CA THR A 180 19.13 -10.73 9.99
C THR A 180 19.55 -11.62 8.82
N ARG A 181 18.69 -11.74 7.80
CA ARG A 181 18.95 -12.63 6.66
C ARG A 181 18.15 -12.25 5.42
N ARG A 182 18.76 -12.41 4.23
CA ARG A 182 18.08 -12.36 2.95
C ARG A 182 17.66 -13.76 2.52
N TYR A 183 16.46 -13.88 1.98
CA TYR A 183 15.95 -15.11 1.39
C TYR A 183 15.62 -14.91 -0.10
N THR A 184 15.90 -15.94 -0.89
CA THR A 184 15.43 -16.11 -2.27
C THR A 184 14.82 -17.51 -2.34
N PRO A 185 13.54 -17.67 -1.95
CA PRO A 185 12.91 -18.97 -1.88
C PRO A 185 12.91 -19.67 -3.23
N GLN A 186 13.00 -21.00 -3.24
CA GLN A 186 12.99 -21.79 -4.46
C GLN A 186 11.55 -22.18 -4.83
N VAL A 187 11.19 -22.02 -6.08
CA VAL A 187 9.90 -22.50 -6.58
C VAL A 187 9.99 -24.02 -6.78
N PRO A 188 9.05 -24.80 -6.23
CA PRO A 188 9.09 -26.25 -6.35
C PRO A 188 9.12 -26.74 -7.81
N ASN A 189 9.90 -27.77 -8.07
CA ASN A 189 10.04 -28.41 -9.38
C ASN A 189 10.58 -27.49 -10.49
N PHE A 190 11.30 -26.44 -10.11
CA PHE A 190 12.07 -25.60 -11.03
C PHE A 190 13.57 -25.82 -10.82
N GLY A 191 14.34 -25.76 -11.92
CA GLY A 191 15.79 -25.77 -11.89
C GLY A 191 16.37 -24.44 -11.39
N THR A 192 17.68 -24.41 -11.20
CA THR A 192 18.39 -23.19 -10.75
C THR A 192 18.18 -22.01 -11.70
N MET A 193 18.19 -22.25 -13.01
CA MET A 193 17.97 -21.20 -14.02
C MET A 193 16.55 -20.66 -13.99
N ASP A 194 15.53 -21.54 -13.85
CA ASP A 194 14.13 -21.11 -13.76
C ASP A 194 13.91 -20.27 -12.51
N ASN A 195 14.50 -20.68 -11.39
CA ASN A 195 14.43 -19.91 -10.14
C ASN A 195 15.13 -18.53 -10.24
N PHE A 196 16.17 -18.41 -11.07
CA PHE A 196 16.81 -17.12 -11.33
C PHE A 196 15.85 -16.14 -12.02
N PHE A 197 14.95 -16.64 -12.88
CA PHE A 197 13.94 -15.86 -13.58
C PHE A 197 12.58 -15.80 -12.85
N SER A 198 12.51 -16.23 -11.61
CA SER A 198 11.37 -16.01 -10.73
C SER A 198 11.47 -14.61 -10.18
N LEU A 199 10.64 -13.69 -10.72
CA LEU A 199 10.85 -12.25 -10.54
C LEU A 199 9.73 -11.59 -9.75
N ILE A 200 8.46 -11.87 -10.08
CA ILE A 200 7.31 -11.14 -9.57
C ILE A 200 6.53 -12.02 -8.59
N SER A 201 6.22 -11.46 -7.44
CA SER A 201 5.34 -12.02 -6.42
C SER A 201 4.38 -10.94 -5.95
N SER A 202 3.65 -11.16 -4.87
CA SER A 202 2.83 -10.13 -4.25
C SER A 202 3.42 -9.77 -2.88
N ALA A 203 3.52 -8.48 -2.58
CA ALA A 203 3.78 -7.97 -1.23
C ALA A 203 2.58 -8.14 -0.29
N HIS A 204 1.53 -8.84 -0.74
CA HIS A 204 0.30 -9.10 0.01
C HIS A 204 -0.02 -10.60 0.10
N PRO A 205 0.89 -11.45 0.66
CA PRO A 205 0.55 -12.83 0.93
C PRO A 205 -0.61 -12.90 1.92
N LEU A 206 -1.52 -13.85 1.72
CA LEU A 206 -2.75 -13.98 2.49
C LEU A 206 -2.69 -15.20 3.42
N PRO A 207 -3.29 -15.13 4.64
CA PRO A 207 -3.38 -16.29 5.52
C PRO A 207 -4.13 -17.45 4.87
N GLU A 208 -3.64 -18.66 4.99
CA GLU A 208 -4.41 -19.86 4.65
C GLU A 208 -5.37 -20.18 5.79
N PHE A 209 -6.67 -20.27 5.51
CA PHE A 209 -7.70 -20.48 6.53
C PHE A 209 -7.46 -21.76 7.33
N GLY A 210 -7.49 -21.66 8.67
CA GLY A 210 -7.35 -22.80 9.57
C GLY A 210 -5.92 -23.32 9.75
N THR A 211 -4.92 -22.65 9.18
CA THR A 211 -3.50 -22.99 9.30
C THR A 211 -2.69 -21.78 9.78
N GLN A 212 -1.37 -21.96 9.95
CA GLN A 212 -0.44 -20.85 10.19
C GLN A 212 0.33 -20.47 8.90
N ASN A 213 -0.01 -21.09 7.77
CA ASN A 213 0.62 -20.81 6.51
C ASN A 213 0.08 -19.52 5.89
N LEU A 214 0.86 -18.96 5.00
CA LEU A 214 0.39 -17.98 4.03
C LEU A 214 0.22 -18.65 2.67
N VAL A 215 -0.49 -17.99 1.77
CA VAL A 215 -0.54 -18.31 0.34
C VAL A 215 -0.08 -17.10 -0.45
N SER A 216 0.66 -17.33 -1.53
CA SER A 216 1.05 -16.31 -2.50
C SER A 216 1.36 -16.96 -3.83
N TYR A 217 1.64 -16.15 -4.84
CA TYR A 217 2.07 -16.64 -6.15
C TYR A 217 3.47 -16.12 -6.47
N VAL A 218 4.12 -16.77 -7.43
CA VAL A 218 5.32 -16.28 -8.09
C VAL A 218 5.20 -16.42 -9.59
N THR A 219 5.62 -15.40 -10.31
CA THR A 219 5.72 -15.39 -11.76
C THR A 219 7.17 -15.66 -12.16
N THR A 220 7.39 -16.78 -12.86
CA THR A 220 8.68 -17.14 -13.43
C THR A 220 8.66 -16.91 -14.93
N VAL A 221 9.60 -16.10 -15.44
CA VAL A 221 9.73 -15.84 -16.87
C VAL A 221 10.39 -17.02 -17.55
N GLU A 222 9.78 -17.55 -18.60
CA GLU A 222 10.41 -18.57 -19.44
C GLU A 222 11.36 -17.92 -20.44
N VAL A 223 12.64 -18.29 -20.39
CA VAL A 223 13.66 -17.80 -21.31
C VAL A 223 14.01 -18.92 -22.27
N GLY A 224 13.45 -18.88 -23.48
CA GLY A 224 13.75 -19.80 -24.58
C GLY A 224 14.44 -19.10 -25.75
N LEU A 225 15.11 -19.85 -26.61
CA LEU A 225 15.82 -19.31 -27.79
C LEU A 225 14.90 -18.66 -28.84
N GLN A 226 13.59 -18.93 -28.79
CA GLN A 226 12.59 -18.46 -29.75
C GLN A 226 11.33 -17.84 -29.10
N ASP A 227 11.13 -17.98 -27.78
CA ASP A 227 9.94 -17.53 -27.06
C ASP A 227 10.31 -16.57 -25.92
N TYR A 228 10.35 -15.28 -26.22
CA TYR A 228 10.45 -14.25 -25.19
C TYR A 228 9.05 -13.73 -24.84
N GLY A 229 8.67 -13.80 -23.57
CA GLY A 229 7.44 -13.19 -23.09
C GLY A 229 6.42 -14.15 -22.48
N HIS A 230 6.66 -15.44 -22.53
CA HIS A 230 5.87 -16.42 -21.79
C HIS A 230 6.29 -16.45 -20.31
N CYS A 231 5.37 -16.80 -19.45
CA CYS A 231 5.68 -17.02 -18.04
C CYS A 231 4.86 -18.15 -17.46
N VAL A 232 5.32 -18.62 -16.31
CA VAL A 232 4.61 -19.58 -15.48
C VAL A 232 4.24 -18.90 -14.16
N ILE A 233 2.96 -18.92 -13.81
CA ILE A 233 2.51 -18.56 -12.48
C ILE A 233 2.45 -19.81 -11.64
N SER A 234 3.15 -19.82 -10.51
CA SER A 234 3.06 -20.86 -9.49
C SER A 234 2.38 -20.30 -8.25
N LEU A 235 1.18 -20.79 -7.96
CA LEU A 235 0.47 -20.52 -6.71
C LEU A 235 1.02 -21.45 -5.65
N CYS A 236 1.50 -20.90 -4.53
CA CYS A 236 2.20 -21.65 -3.49
C CYS A 236 1.61 -21.40 -2.12
N ARG A 237 1.62 -22.44 -1.29
CA ARG A 237 1.52 -22.35 0.16
C ARG A 237 2.89 -22.05 0.74
N LEU A 238 2.94 -21.21 1.76
CA LEU A 238 4.15 -20.68 2.37
C LEU A 238 4.17 -21.08 3.86
N PRO A 239 4.66 -22.29 4.20
CA PRO A 239 4.68 -22.77 5.58
C PRO A 239 5.71 -22.02 6.46
N ASN A 240 6.72 -21.46 5.85
CA ASN A 240 7.73 -20.60 6.49
C ASN A 240 8.38 -19.68 5.47
N VAL A 241 9.36 -18.91 5.90
CA VAL A 241 10.04 -17.91 5.06
C VAL A 241 10.78 -18.51 3.86
N ASN A 242 11.23 -19.77 3.93
CA ASN A 242 12.06 -20.42 2.90
C ASN A 242 11.29 -21.40 2.02
N ASP A 243 10.39 -22.16 2.60
CA ASP A 243 9.75 -23.28 1.90
C ASP A 243 8.51 -22.84 1.13
N ARG A 244 8.29 -23.47 0.01
CA ARG A 244 7.17 -23.26 -0.91
C ARG A 244 6.57 -24.60 -1.30
N GLU A 245 5.27 -24.76 -1.08
CA GLU A 245 4.51 -25.93 -1.50
C GLU A 245 3.61 -25.55 -2.66
N LEU A 246 3.77 -26.21 -3.80
CA LEU A 246 2.98 -25.91 -4.99
C LEU A 246 1.52 -26.32 -4.78
N ILE A 247 0.59 -25.37 -4.99
CA ILE A 247 -0.85 -25.61 -5.03
C ILE A 247 -1.30 -25.84 -6.47
N SER A 248 -0.94 -24.91 -7.37
CA SER A 248 -1.32 -24.98 -8.78
C SER A 248 -0.33 -24.19 -9.65
N ARG A 249 -0.36 -24.44 -10.96
CA ARG A 249 0.57 -23.82 -11.90
C ARG A 249 -0.09 -23.62 -13.26
N TRP A 250 0.16 -22.42 -13.86
CA TRP A 250 -0.34 -22.07 -15.19
C TRP A 250 0.75 -21.49 -16.05
N LYS A 251 0.70 -21.78 -17.35
CA LYS A 251 1.49 -21.08 -18.36
C LYS A 251 0.65 -19.96 -18.97
N LEU A 252 1.26 -18.81 -19.18
CA LEU A 252 0.65 -17.63 -19.79
C LEU A 252 1.54 -17.10 -20.91
N ASP A 253 0.89 -16.50 -21.92
CA ASP A 253 1.57 -15.94 -23.09
C ASP A 253 2.16 -14.53 -22.84
N ARG A 254 1.88 -13.94 -21.68
CA ARG A 254 2.36 -12.62 -21.26
C ARG A 254 2.66 -12.61 -19.78
N ILE A 255 3.61 -11.79 -19.35
CA ILE A 255 4.01 -11.63 -17.96
C ILE A 255 3.08 -10.61 -17.29
N PRO A 256 2.12 -11.01 -16.45
CA PRO A 256 1.25 -10.07 -15.77
C PRO A 256 1.97 -9.39 -14.61
N TYR A 257 1.61 -8.13 -14.36
CA TYR A 257 1.86 -7.51 -13.08
C TYR A 257 0.55 -7.51 -12.28
N MET A 258 0.60 -8.17 -11.14
CA MET A 258 -0.48 -8.24 -10.16
C MET A 258 0.08 -7.79 -8.81
N HIS A 259 -0.50 -6.75 -8.21
CA HIS A 259 -0.04 -6.25 -6.92
C HIS A 259 -0.60 -7.06 -5.75
N SER A 260 -1.88 -7.42 -5.82
CA SER A 260 -2.56 -8.22 -4.81
C SER A 260 -3.47 -9.26 -5.46
N PHE A 261 -4.03 -10.15 -4.66
CA PHE A 261 -5.00 -11.15 -5.08
C PHE A 261 -6.01 -11.40 -3.97
N ALA A 262 -7.13 -12.08 -4.28
CA ALA A 262 -8.12 -12.44 -3.29
C ALA A 262 -7.96 -13.88 -2.82
N ALA A 263 -8.36 -14.14 -1.56
CA ALA A 263 -8.54 -15.50 -1.04
C ALA A 263 -9.78 -15.58 -0.16
N THR A 264 -10.39 -16.76 -0.13
CA THR A 264 -11.46 -17.14 0.78
C THR A 264 -10.99 -18.29 1.66
N LYS A 265 -11.90 -18.95 2.37
CA LYS A 265 -11.54 -20.15 3.15
C LYS A 265 -11.05 -21.29 2.26
N ASN A 266 -11.60 -21.43 1.05
CA ASN A 266 -11.33 -22.57 0.18
C ASN A 266 -10.67 -22.18 -1.14
N TYR A 267 -10.73 -20.92 -1.58
CA TYR A 267 -10.28 -20.51 -2.91
C TYR A 267 -9.29 -19.37 -2.86
N THR A 268 -8.36 -19.34 -3.83
CA THR A 268 -7.64 -18.14 -4.24
C THR A 268 -8.18 -17.65 -5.57
N VAL A 269 -8.17 -16.33 -5.77
CA VAL A 269 -8.61 -15.69 -7.00
C VAL A 269 -7.57 -14.69 -7.47
N LEU A 270 -6.97 -14.95 -8.63
CA LEU A 270 -5.98 -14.07 -9.25
C LEU A 270 -6.60 -13.34 -10.45
N PHE A 271 -6.46 -12.01 -10.48
CA PHE A 271 -6.87 -11.16 -11.58
C PHE A 271 -5.66 -10.88 -12.48
N VAL A 272 -5.55 -11.65 -13.56
CA VAL A 272 -4.40 -11.67 -14.47
C VAL A 272 -4.61 -10.68 -15.61
N GLY A 273 -3.87 -9.58 -15.60
CA GLY A 273 -4.03 -8.45 -16.52
C GLY A 273 -5.01 -7.37 -15.98
N PRO A 274 -5.27 -6.31 -16.76
CA PRO A 274 -4.72 -5.99 -18.09
C PRO A 274 -3.37 -5.26 -18.09
N LEU A 275 -2.63 -5.29 -16.98
CA LEU A 275 -1.27 -4.74 -16.90
C LEU A 275 -0.25 -5.87 -17.03
N PHE A 276 0.70 -5.70 -17.97
CA PHE A 276 1.73 -6.68 -18.27
C PHE A 276 3.12 -6.06 -18.21
N VAL A 277 4.15 -6.89 -18.17
CA VAL A 277 5.56 -6.50 -18.23
C VAL A 277 6.14 -6.93 -19.56
N ASP A 278 6.65 -5.96 -20.34
CA ASP A 278 7.41 -6.21 -21.55
C ASP A 278 8.89 -6.41 -21.20
N ILE A 279 9.30 -7.68 -21.15
CA ILE A 279 10.68 -8.05 -20.76
C ILE A 279 11.73 -7.48 -21.74
N THR A 280 11.37 -7.34 -23.03
CA THR A 280 12.26 -6.78 -24.04
C THR A 280 12.53 -5.30 -23.78
N LYS A 281 11.50 -4.56 -23.41
CA LYS A 281 11.66 -3.16 -22.99
C LYS A 281 12.45 -3.09 -21.67
N LEU A 282 12.17 -3.97 -20.71
CA LEU A 282 12.90 -4.00 -19.45
C LEU A 282 14.40 -4.17 -19.66
N ILE A 283 14.82 -5.16 -20.45
CA ILE A 283 16.24 -5.41 -20.75
C ILE A 283 16.88 -4.22 -21.49
N ARG A 284 16.15 -3.63 -22.43
CA ARG A 284 16.65 -2.50 -23.23
C ARG A 284 16.79 -1.20 -22.44
N THR A 285 15.83 -0.90 -21.57
CA THR A 285 15.79 0.37 -20.84
C THR A 285 16.40 0.28 -19.44
N VAL A 286 16.47 -0.91 -18.90
CA VAL A 286 16.80 -1.17 -17.47
C VAL A 286 15.92 -0.34 -16.53
N ASN A 287 14.65 -0.24 -16.91
CA ASN A 287 13.67 0.60 -16.23
C ASN A 287 12.31 -0.12 -16.19
N PRO A 288 11.94 -0.74 -15.06
CA PRO A 288 10.67 -1.44 -14.90
C PRO A 288 9.44 -0.58 -15.22
N SER A 289 9.43 0.71 -14.87
CA SER A 289 8.28 1.58 -15.16
C SER A 289 8.02 1.74 -16.65
N HIS A 290 9.07 1.75 -17.48
CA HIS A 290 8.97 1.79 -18.94
C HIS A 290 8.56 0.45 -19.56
N SER A 291 8.73 -0.65 -18.82
CA SER A 291 8.34 -2.00 -19.27
C SER A 291 6.87 -2.31 -19.01
N LEU A 292 6.17 -1.47 -18.26
CA LEU A 292 4.75 -1.64 -18.03
C LEU A 292 3.97 -1.45 -19.34
N ASP A 293 3.17 -2.47 -19.70
CA ASP A 293 2.35 -2.51 -20.90
C ASP A 293 0.87 -2.59 -20.50
N TRP A 294 0.22 -1.41 -20.50
CA TRP A 294 -1.20 -1.29 -20.18
C TRP A 294 -2.07 -1.63 -21.40
N ARG A 295 -2.93 -2.63 -21.23
CA ARG A 295 -3.85 -3.14 -22.24
C ARG A 295 -5.31 -2.95 -21.81
N GLY A 296 -5.71 -1.71 -21.62
CA GLY A 296 -7.04 -1.36 -21.06
C GLY A 296 -8.24 -1.87 -21.85
N SER A 297 -8.06 -2.24 -23.12
CA SER A 297 -9.08 -2.89 -23.94
C SER A 297 -9.14 -4.43 -23.77
N ASP A 298 -8.12 -5.04 -23.15
CA ASP A 298 -8.08 -6.48 -22.94
C ASP A 298 -8.88 -6.86 -21.69
N ALA A 299 -9.59 -7.96 -21.76
CA ALA A 299 -10.26 -8.51 -20.60
C ALA A 299 -9.23 -9.10 -19.63
N THR A 300 -9.44 -8.86 -18.33
CA THR A 300 -8.72 -9.55 -17.26
C THR A 300 -9.12 -11.02 -17.25
N GLU A 301 -8.18 -11.94 -17.21
CA GLU A 301 -8.46 -13.34 -16.97
C GLU A 301 -8.41 -13.62 -15.47
N ILE A 302 -9.49 -14.20 -14.94
CA ILE A 302 -9.69 -14.42 -13.52
C ILE A 302 -9.57 -15.91 -13.25
N PHE A 303 -8.48 -16.28 -12.57
CA PHE A 303 -8.21 -17.67 -12.17
C PHE A 303 -8.74 -17.93 -10.77
N VAL A 304 -9.58 -18.94 -10.63
CA VAL A 304 -10.14 -19.40 -9.36
C VAL A 304 -9.58 -20.79 -9.08
N THR A 305 -8.82 -20.88 -8.00
CA THR A 305 -8.16 -22.14 -7.60
C THR A 305 -8.67 -22.62 -6.26
N ASP A 306 -9.16 -23.85 -6.20
CA ASP A 306 -9.42 -24.56 -4.95
C ASP A 306 -8.07 -24.87 -4.27
N ILE A 307 -7.85 -24.33 -3.07
CA ILE A 307 -6.56 -24.39 -2.35
C ILE A 307 -6.21 -25.84 -1.97
N LYS A 308 -7.22 -26.68 -1.70
CA LYS A 308 -7.01 -28.06 -1.26
C LYS A 308 -6.65 -28.99 -2.40
N SER A 309 -7.37 -28.89 -3.51
CA SER A 309 -7.18 -29.78 -4.67
C SER A 309 -6.20 -29.25 -5.71
N GLY A 310 -5.94 -27.94 -5.72
CA GLY A 310 -5.19 -27.24 -6.78
C GLY A 310 -5.99 -27.10 -8.09
N PHE A 311 -7.25 -27.56 -8.13
CA PHE A 311 -8.07 -27.46 -9.33
C PHE A 311 -8.41 -26.00 -9.62
N THR A 312 -8.20 -25.59 -10.88
CA THR A 312 -8.35 -24.21 -11.32
C THR A 312 -9.34 -24.10 -12.47
N LYS A 313 -10.22 -23.08 -12.39
CA LYS A 313 -11.06 -22.61 -13.49
C LYS A 313 -10.70 -21.17 -13.80
N SER A 314 -10.97 -20.70 -15.01
CA SER A 314 -10.85 -19.28 -15.35
C SER A 314 -12.08 -18.74 -16.07
N THR A 315 -12.23 -17.42 -16.02
CA THR A 315 -13.19 -16.64 -16.78
C THR A 315 -12.57 -15.31 -17.20
N LYS A 316 -13.17 -14.58 -18.14
CA LYS A 316 -12.66 -13.28 -18.62
C LYS A 316 -13.68 -12.19 -18.44
N GLN A 317 -13.26 -11.04 -17.90
CA GLN A 317 -14.10 -9.89 -17.65
C GLN A 317 -13.29 -8.58 -17.66
N MET A 318 -13.93 -7.49 -18.07
CA MET A 318 -13.34 -6.16 -17.94
C MET A 318 -13.41 -5.72 -16.47
N THR A 319 -12.26 -5.48 -15.84
CA THR A 319 -12.19 -5.12 -14.40
C THR A 319 -11.43 -3.82 -14.13
N GLY A 320 -10.69 -3.30 -15.12
CA GLY A 320 -9.65 -2.29 -14.87
C GLY A 320 -8.44 -2.91 -14.15
N PHE A 321 -7.52 -2.08 -13.69
CA PHE A 321 -6.39 -2.52 -12.89
C PHE A 321 -6.81 -2.67 -11.42
N THR A 322 -6.67 -3.87 -10.87
CA THR A 322 -6.97 -4.13 -9.46
C THR A 322 -5.70 -3.95 -8.64
N MET A 323 -5.69 -2.93 -7.77
CA MET A 323 -4.54 -2.65 -6.92
C MET A 323 -4.61 -3.44 -5.61
N HIS A 324 -5.59 -3.17 -4.75
CA HIS A 324 -5.72 -3.84 -3.46
C HIS A 324 -7.00 -4.66 -3.37
N HIS A 325 -6.87 -5.97 -3.19
CA HIS A 325 -7.98 -6.80 -2.73
C HIS A 325 -8.15 -6.61 -1.22
N ILE A 326 -9.37 -6.37 -0.78
CA ILE A 326 -9.69 -6.01 0.60
C ILE A 326 -10.00 -7.26 1.41
N ASN A 327 -11.05 -7.95 1.02
CA ASN A 327 -11.52 -9.20 1.61
C ASN A 327 -12.29 -10.01 0.57
N ALA A 328 -12.37 -11.31 0.80
CA ALA A 328 -13.24 -12.18 0.02
C ALA A 328 -13.84 -13.27 0.91
N PHE A 329 -15.05 -13.69 0.59
CA PHE A 329 -15.76 -14.75 1.30
C PHE A 329 -16.70 -15.51 0.38
N GLU A 330 -17.13 -16.65 0.86
CA GLU A 330 -18.03 -17.55 0.15
C GLU A 330 -19.45 -17.41 0.67
N GLU A 331 -20.41 -17.26 -0.22
CA GLU A 331 -21.83 -17.18 0.12
C GLU A 331 -22.70 -17.80 -0.99
N ASN A 332 -23.49 -18.82 -0.64
CA ASN A 332 -24.48 -19.45 -1.53
C ASN A 332 -23.91 -19.87 -2.90
N GLY A 333 -22.72 -20.51 -2.92
CA GLY A 333 -22.04 -20.96 -4.14
C GLY A 333 -21.39 -19.83 -4.96
N ARG A 334 -21.23 -18.66 -4.36
CA ARG A 334 -20.58 -17.49 -4.97
C ARG A 334 -19.35 -17.08 -4.17
N LEU A 335 -18.38 -16.48 -4.85
CA LEU A 335 -17.28 -15.75 -4.25
C LEU A 335 -17.64 -14.26 -4.28
N ILE A 336 -17.64 -13.63 -3.13
CA ILE A 336 -17.83 -12.18 -2.96
C ILE A 336 -16.47 -11.60 -2.65
N MET A 337 -16.00 -10.68 -3.47
CA MET A 337 -14.66 -10.08 -3.36
C MET A 337 -14.78 -8.56 -3.45
N ASP A 338 -14.17 -7.86 -2.51
CA ASP A 338 -14.07 -6.39 -2.56
C ASP A 338 -12.65 -5.98 -2.89
N ALA A 339 -12.49 -5.02 -3.80
CA ALA A 339 -11.20 -4.54 -4.23
C ALA A 339 -11.22 -3.08 -4.66
N VAL A 340 -10.05 -2.44 -4.55
CA VAL A 340 -9.77 -1.12 -5.10
C VAL A 340 -9.26 -1.29 -6.53
N THR A 341 -9.92 -0.65 -7.47
CA THR A 341 -9.58 -0.70 -8.90
C THR A 341 -9.29 0.68 -9.47
N TYR A 342 -8.53 0.71 -10.54
CA TYR A 342 -8.22 1.90 -11.32
C TYR A 342 -8.57 1.67 -12.80
N PRO A 343 -9.06 2.70 -13.51
CA PRO A 343 -9.39 2.56 -14.94
C PRO A 343 -8.16 2.45 -15.82
N ASN A 344 -6.99 2.89 -15.31
CA ASN A 344 -5.69 2.84 -15.97
C ASN A 344 -4.56 2.87 -14.92
N ILE A 345 -3.32 3.03 -15.36
CA ILE A 345 -2.13 3.06 -14.50
C ILE A 345 -1.52 4.46 -14.32
N ASP A 346 -2.26 5.52 -14.64
CA ASP A 346 -1.75 6.90 -14.54
C ASP A 346 -1.36 7.27 -13.11
N PHE A 347 -2.02 6.67 -12.11
CA PHE A 347 -1.66 6.88 -10.70
C PHE A 347 -0.23 6.42 -10.41
N LEU A 348 0.26 5.29 -10.99
CA LEU A 348 1.64 4.84 -10.83
C LEU A 348 2.63 5.88 -11.40
N HIS A 349 2.32 6.44 -12.56
CA HIS A 349 3.16 7.49 -13.17
C HIS A 349 3.14 8.80 -12.38
N SER A 350 2.10 9.07 -11.61
CA SER A 350 1.99 10.28 -10.77
C SER A 350 2.80 10.21 -9.47
N LEU A 351 3.29 9.02 -9.06
CA LEU A 351 4.06 8.82 -7.84
C LEU A 351 5.56 9.19 -7.99
N GLN A 352 5.90 10.03 -8.95
CA GLN A 352 7.24 10.61 -9.08
C GLN A 352 7.52 11.57 -7.93
N VAL A 353 8.74 11.51 -7.37
CA VAL A 353 9.16 12.35 -6.23
C VAL A 353 9.01 13.84 -6.56
N SER A 354 9.36 14.26 -7.79
CA SER A 354 9.21 15.65 -8.25
C SER A 354 7.75 16.12 -8.30
N VAL A 355 6.82 15.21 -8.64
CA VAL A 355 5.37 15.49 -8.62
C VAL A 355 4.89 15.63 -7.17
N LEU A 356 5.24 14.66 -6.32
CA LEU A 356 4.76 14.60 -4.95
C LEU A 356 5.29 15.74 -4.07
N ARG A 357 6.48 16.26 -4.34
CA ARG A 357 7.07 17.40 -3.62
C ARG A 357 6.53 18.76 -4.08
N ASN A 358 5.87 18.83 -5.23
CA ASN A 358 5.42 20.09 -5.81
C ASN A 358 3.89 20.17 -5.87
N LYS A 359 3.30 21.10 -5.10
CA LYS A 359 1.84 21.27 -5.00
C LYS A 359 1.16 21.40 -6.38
N THR A 360 1.67 22.28 -7.24
CA THR A 360 1.08 22.50 -8.58
C THR A 360 1.12 21.22 -9.43
N GLN A 361 2.20 20.45 -9.33
CA GLN A 361 2.31 19.17 -10.05
C GLN A 361 1.36 18.12 -9.46
N ARG A 362 1.23 18.04 -8.13
CA ARG A 362 0.28 17.13 -7.46
C ARG A 362 -1.15 17.40 -7.91
N ASP A 363 -1.56 18.67 -7.85
CA ASP A 363 -2.92 19.07 -8.23
C ASP A 363 -3.23 18.74 -9.69
N ALA A 364 -2.23 18.86 -10.58
CA ALA A 364 -2.39 18.60 -12.00
C ALA A 364 -2.31 17.11 -12.38
N LYS A 365 -1.43 16.33 -11.75
CA LYS A 365 -1.03 14.99 -12.23
C LYS A 365 -1.56 13.83 -11.41
N ILE A 366 -1.84 14.01 -10.10
CA ILE A 366 -2.39 12.91 -9.31
C ILE A 366 -3.86 12.69 -9.70
N PRO A 367 -4.20 11.52 -10.25
CA PRO A 367 -5.59 11.24 -10.63
C PRO A 367 -6.45 10.90 -9.40
N SER A 368 -7.74 11.18 -9.49
CA SER A 368 -8.75 10.81 -8.49
C SER A 368 -9.62 9.66 -9.02
N THR A 369 -9.01 8.53 -9.36
CA THR A 369 -9.64 7.50 -10.19
C THR A 369 -9.79 6.14 -9.53
N SER A 370 -9.29 5.94 -8.30
CA SER A 370 -9.55 4.69 -7.57
C SER A 370 -11.05 4.50 -7.30
N THR A 371 -11.52 3.27 -7.36
CA THR A 371 -12.94 2.94 -7.12
C THR A 371 -13.03 1.66 -6.30
N LEU A 372 -13.87 1.67 -5.26
CA LEU A 372 -14.19 0.48 -4.49
C LEU A 372 -15.27 -0.33 -5.23
N ASN A 373 -14.94 -1.53 -5.66
CA ASN A 373 -15.81 -2.43 -6.37
C ASN A 373 -16.00 -3.75 -5.62
N ARG A 374 -17.23 -4.29 -5.69
CA ARG A 374 -17.55 -5.66 -5.30
C ARG A 374 -17.69 -6.54 -6.54
N PHE A 375 -16.94 -7.62 -6.56
CA PHE A 375 -16.96 -8.66 -7.58
C PHE A 375 -17.72 -9.86 -7.03
N ILE A 376 -18.73 -10.32 -7.75
CA ILE A 376 -19.56 -11.49 -7.37
C ILE A 376 -19.39 -12.55 -8.44
N LEU A 377 -18.63 -13.59 -8.14
CA LEU A 377 -18.37 -14.70 -9.05
C LEU A 377 -19.21 -15.92 -8.67
N ASP A 378 -20.06 -16.38 -9.58
CA ASP A 378 -20.77 -17.63 -9.44
C ASP A 378 -19.85 -18.82 -9.76
N LEU A 379 -19.63 -19.71 -8.80
CA LEU A 379 -18.67 -20.82 -8.93
C LEU A 379 -19.15 -21.92 -9.91
N HIS A 380 -20.45 -21.99 -10.20
CA HIS A 380 -20.99 -22.97 -11.13
C HIS A 380 -20.89 -22.49 -12.57
N THR A 381 -21.35 -21.28 -12.83
CA THR A 381 -21.41 -20.71 -14.19
C THR A 381 -20.15 -19.94 -14.58
N MET A 382 -19.29 -19.60 -13.62
CA MET A 382 -18.12 -18.73 -13.78
C MET A 382 -18.48 -17.32 -14.28
N ARG A 383 -19.73 -16.89 -14.11
CA ARG A 383 -20.17 -15.53 -14.41
C ARG A 383 -19.71 -14.59 -13.29
N LEU A 384 -19.12 -13.48 -13.68
CA LEU A 384 -18.73 -12.39 -12.79
C LEU A 384 -19.65 -11.20 -12.99
N ASP A 385 -20.24 -10.72 -11.90
CA ASP A 385 -20.92 -9.43 -11.83
C ASP A 385 -20.05 -8.43 -11.05
N VAL A 386 -19.99 -7.18 -11.51
CA VAL A 386 -19.21 -6.10 -10.87
C VAL A 386 -20.16 -5.01 -10.41
N LEU A 387 -20.09 -4.68 -9.13
CA LEU A 387 -20.91 -3.65 -8.51
C LEU A 387 -20.00 -2.59 -7.89
N GLU A 388 -20.16 -1.35 -8.32
CA GLU A 388 -19.58 -0.22 -7.60
C GLU A 388 -20.38 0.02 -6.32
N HIS A 389 -19.68 0.19 -5.19
CA HIS A 389 -20.35 0.50 -3.94
C HIS A 389 -21.02 1.86 -4.00
N ASN A 390 -22.30 1.89 -3.62
CA ASN A 390 -23.06 3.12 -3.53
C ASN A 390 -22.43 4.06 -2.50
N THR A 391 -22.35 5.32 -2.87
CA THR A 391 -21.84 6.38 -1.99
C THR A 391 -22.99 7.09 -1.28
N THR A 392 -22.70 7.62 -0.10
CA THR A 392 -23.59 8.53 0.60
C THR A 392 -23.62 9.88 -0.10
N LYS A 393 -24.81 10.44 -0.34
CA LYS A 393 -24.95 11.78 -0.91
C LYS A 393 -24.18 12.81 -0.08
N GLY A 394 -23.32 13.59 -0.72
CA GLY A 394 -22.41 14.55 -0.07
C GLY A 394 -21.05 13.96 0.31
N TYR A 395 -20.89 12.62 0.25
CA TYR A 395 -19.63 11.90 0.52
C TYR A 395 -19.22 11.04 -0.68
N GLU A 396 -19.53 11.47 -1.90
CA GLU A 396 -19.31 10.71 -3.14
C GLU A 396 -17.82 10.37 -3.36
N PHE A 397 -16.92 11.15 -2.75
CA PHE A 397 -15.47 10.87 -2.77
C PHE A 397 -15.08 9.60 -1.97
N LEU A 398 -15.93 9.08 -1.09
CA LEU A 398 -15.63 7.91 -0.25
C LEU A 398 -15.46 6.61 -1.06
N ASN A 399 -15.89 6.57 -2.31
CA ASN A 399 -15.56 5.49 -3.22
C ASN A 399 -14.15 5.63 -3.85
N ARG A 400 -13.47 6.76 -3.63
CA ARG A 400 -12.12 7.04 -4.15
C ARG A 400 -11.01 6.67 -3.15
N LEU A 401 -11.24 5.67 -2.34
CA LEU A 401 -10.29 5.21 -1.32
C LEU A 401 -9.22 4.29 -1.88
N ASP A 402 -8.07 4.23 -1.20
CA ASP A 402 -7.05 3.20 -1.35
C ASP A 402 -6.38 2.91 0.01
N LEU A 403 -5.36 2.04 0.04
CA LEU A 403 -4.71 1.53 1.25
C LEU A 403 -5.75 0.99 2.25
N PRO A 404 -6.56 0.01 1.82
CA PRO A 404 -7.68 -0.47 2.61
C PRO A 404 -7.22 -1.39 3.74
N SER A 405 -7.88 -1.27 4.90
CA SER A 405 -7.77 -2.22 6.01
C SER A 405 -9.16 -2.60 6.55
N ILE A 406 -9.21 -3.73 7.24
CA ILE A 406 -10.43 -4.26 7.87
C ILE A 406 -10.12 -4.76 9.28
N ASN A 407 -11.15 -5.09 10.03
CA ASN A 407 -10.97 -5.94 11.20
C ASN A 407 -10.58 -7.36 10.75
N GLU A 408 -9.36 -7.79 11.01
CA GLU A 408 -8.82 -9.10 10.58
C GLU A 408 -9.61 -10.31 11.15
N ASN A 409 -10.39 -10.14 12.23
CA ASN A 409 -11.31 -11.17 12.74
C ASN A 409 -12.47 -11.46 11.77
N PHE A 410 -12.71 -10.59 10.79
CA PHE A 410 -13.71 -10.72 9.73
C PHE A 410 -13.10 -11.13 8.38
N ARG A 411 -11.83 -11.44 8.31
CA ARG A 411 -11.22 -11.98 7.08
C ARG A 411 -11.88 -13.31 6.70
N TYR A 412 -12.21 -13.46 5.42
CA TYR A 412 -12.91 -14.62 4.84
C TYR A 412 -14.35 -14.82 5.34
N LYS A 413 -14.94 -13.79 5.92
CA LYS A 413 -16.32 -13.77 6.41
C LYS A 413 -17.09 -12.58 5.81
N PRO A 414 -18.44 -12.63 5.75
CA PRO A 414 -19.24 -11.43 5.55
C PRO A 414 -18.86 -10.34 6.56
N TYR A 415 -18.78 -9.10 6.09
CA TYR A 415 -18.30 -7.96 6.86
C TYR A 415 -18.93 -6.67 6.30
N CYS A 416 -18.86 -5.60 7.07
CA CYS A 416 -19.50 -4.33 6.72
C CYS A 416 -18.51 -3.17 6.59
N PHE A 417 -17.36 -3.18 7.28
CA PHE A 417 -16.54 -1.97 7.37
C PHE A 417 -15.18 -2.11 6.69
N VAL A 418 -14.87 -1.11 5.87
CA VAL A 418 -13.53 -0.91 5.27
C VAL A 418 -13.01 0.44 5.72
N TYR A 419 -11.77 0.48 6.20
CA TYR A 419 -11.04 1.71 6.51
C TYR A 419 -10.03 1.95 5.39
N GLY A 420 -9.89 3.20 4.94
CA GLY A 420 -8.95 3.52 3.87
C GLY A 420 -8.65 5.01 3.78
N ASN A 421 -7.74 5.36 2.87
CA ASN A 421 -7.34 6.75 2.62
C ASN A 421 -7.96 7.27 1.34
N VAL A 422 -8.52 8.47 1.37
CA VAL A 422 -8.79 9.28 0.18
C VAL A 422 -7.68 10.31 0.06
N ILE A 423 -6.74 10.09 -0.86
CA ILE A 423 -5.60 10.98 -1.08
C ILE A 423 -6.02 12.18 -1.92
N LYS A 424 -6.82 11.95 -2.95
CA LYS A 424 -7.39 12.96 -3.82
C LYS A 424 -8.71 12.49 -4.41
N SER A 425 -9.63 13.43 -4.58
CA SER A 425 -10.85 13.26 -5.36
C SER A 425 -11.23 14.60 -5.99
N ASP A 426 -12.29 14.65 -6.77
CA ASP A 426 -12.79 15.91 -7.35
C ASP A 426 -13.16 16.96 -6.27
N LYS A 427 -13.43 16.51 -5.04
CA LYS A 427 -13.80 17.35 -3.89
C LYS A 427 -12.74 17.39 -2.78
N VAL A 428 -11.70 16.56 -2.86
CA VAL A 428 -10.63 16.44 -1.86
C VAL A 428 -9.30 16.74 -2.52
N SER A 429 -8.67 17.84 -2.14
CA SER A 429 -7.28 18.12 -2.52
C SER A 429 -6.31 17.29 -1.67
N VAL A 430 -5.06 17.17 -2.12
CA VAL A 430 -4.01 16.48 -1.35
C VAL A 430 -3.82 17.11 0.04
N GLY A 431 -4.08 18.42 0.20
CA GLY A 431 -4.05 19.10 1.51
C GLY A 431 -5.14 18.66 2.50
N ASN A 432 -6.06 17.80 2.10
CA ASN A 432 -7.17 17.29 2.90
C ASN A 432 -7.27 15.76 2.83
N VAL A 433 -6.13 15.06 2.85
CA VAL A 433 -6.13 13.58 2.91
C VAL A 433 -7.04 13.12 4.05
N THR A 434 -7.95 12.21 3.73
CA THR A 434 -9.03 11.80 4.62
C THR A 434 -8.93 10.30 4.92
N LEU A 435 -9.09 9.92 6.18
CA LEU A 435 -9.41 8.53 6.53
C LEU A 435 -10.91 8.32 6.46
N VAL A 436 -11.33 7.27 5.78
CA VAL A 436 -12.73 6.90 5.65
C VAL A 436 -13.02 5.58 6.32
N LYS A 437 -14.19 5.46 6.93
CA LYS A 437 -14.86 4.22 7.26
C LYS A 437 -16.01 4.07 6.28
N LYS A 438 -15.88 3.14 5.34
CA LYS A 438 -16.91 2.79 4.38
C LYS A 438 -17.81 1.73 4.98
N ASP A 439 -19.14 1.97 5.00
CA ASP A 439 -20.14 0.98 5.41
C ASP A 439 -20.72 0.30 4.16
N LEU A 440 -20.33 -0.97 3.97
CA LEU A 440 -20.78 -1.78 2.83
C LEU A 440 -22.19 -2.36 3.03
N CYS A 441 -22.70 -2.36 4.25
CA CYS A 441 -23.98 -2.96 4.63
C CYS A 441 -25.10 -1.93 4.66
N ASN A 442 -24.82 -0.68 5.07
CA ASN A 442 -25.84 0.33 5.25
C ASN A 442 -25.54 1.57 4.43
N LYS A 443 -26.44 1.88 3.49
CA LYS A 443 -26.33 3.12 2.74
C LYS A 443 -26.48 4.32 3.68
N GLY A 444 -25.46 5.21 3.68
CA GLY A 444 -25.43 6.38 4.55
C GLY A 444 -24.71 6.17 5.88
N GLY A 445 -24.13 4.98 6.11
CA GLY A 445 -23.32 4.67 7.30
C GLY A 445 -21.86 5.12 7.23
N ASP A 446 -21.43 5.66 6.07
CA ASP A 446 -20.05 6.12 5.88
C ASP A 446 -19.69 7.26 6.82
N THR A 447 -18.48 7.22 7.39
CA THR A 447 -17.94 8.26 8.27
C THR A 447 -16.50 8.58 7.93
N VAL A 448 -16.04 9.76 8.32
CA VAL A 448 -14.70 10.25 7.96
C VAL A 448 -13.98 10.88 9.15
N TRP A 449 -12.66 10.80 9.12
CA TRP A 449 -11.77 11.67 9.85
C TRP A 449 -10.94 12.50 8.85
N SER A 450 -10.96 13.80 9.01
CA SER A 450 -10.18 14.72 8.19
C SER A 450 -9.85 15.98 9.00
N GLU A 451 -8.60 16.36 8.99
CA GLU A 451 -8.14 17.64 9.55
C GLU A 451 -7.20 18.30 8.54
N LEU A 452 -7.31 19.60 8.38
CA LEU A 452 -6.53 20.34 7.38
C LEU A 452 -5.03 20.24 7.65
N ASN A 453 -4.26 19.91 6.60
CA ASN A 453 -2.82 19.70 6.65
C ASN A 453 -2.37 18.63 7.67
N GLN A 454 -3.26 17.72 8.01
CA GLN A 454 -2.96 16.48 8.72
C GLN A 454 -3.03 15.32 7.73
N TYR A 455 -1.93 14.62 7.54
CA TYR A 455 -1.79 13.62 6.47
C TYR A 455 -1.66 12.22 7.07
N PRO A 456 -2.76 11.47 7.17
CA PRO A 456 -2.72 10.11 7.67
C PRO A 456 -2.11 9.15 6.64
N SER A 457 -1.32 8.20 7.10
CA SER A 457 -0.98 6.99 6.35
C SER A 457 -2.08 5.93 6.52
N GLU A 458 -1.88 4.73 5.98
CA GLU A 458 -2.83 3.62 6.12
C GLU A 458 -3.23 3.43 7.59
N ALA A 459 -4.53 3.27 7.83
CA ALA A 459 -5.04 2.97 9.17
C ALA A 459 -4.98 1.46 9.45
N TRP A 460 -4.80 1.08 10.71
CA TRP A 460 -4.87 -0.30 11.17
C TRP A 460 -5.91 -0.45 12.27
N PHE A 461 -6.78 -1.45 12.13
CA PHE A 461 -7.79 -1.78 13.13
C PHE A 461 -7.26 -2.80 14.14
N ILE A 462 -7.32 -2.47 15.43
CA ILE A 462 -6.99 -3.37 16.54
C ILE A 462 -8.29 -3.79 17.20
N PRO A 463 -8.71 -5.07 17.07
CA PRO A 463 -9.96 -5.53 17.65
C PRO A 463 -9.87 -5.60 19.18
N LYS A 464 -10.96 -5.22 19.86
CA LYS A 464 -11.08 -5.40 21.30
C LYS A 464 -11.18 -6.90 21.62
N PRO A 465 -10.35 -7.42 22.52
CA PRO A 465 -10.37 -8.84 22.88
C PRO A 465 -11.76 -9.32 23.33
N GLY A 466 -12.21 -10.44 22.75
CA GLY A 466 -13.50 -11.06 23.07
C GLY A 466 -14.72 -10.38 22.44
N SER A 467 -14.57 -9.25 21.74
CA SER A 467 -15.69 -8.62 21.05
C SER A 467 -16.02 -9.37 19.75
N THR A 468 -17.33 -9.51 19.49
CA THR A 468 -17.89 -10.02 18.23
C THR A 468 -18.42 -8.90 17.33
N VAL A 469 -18.38 -7.66 17.81
CA VAL A 469 -18.82 -6.48 17.07
C VAL A 469 -17.69 -6.01 16.18
N GLU A 470 -17.94 -5.86 14.89
CA GLU A 470 -16.91 -5.63 13.86
C GLU A 470 -16.10 -4.36 14.09
N ASP A 471 -16.73 -3.27 14.52
CA ASP A 471 -16.10 -1.97 14.77
C ASP A 471 -15.85 -1.68 16.27
N ASP A 472 -15.84 -2.73 17.13
CA ASP A 472 -15.47 -2.57 18.53
C ASP A 472 -13.97 -2.82 18.73
N GLY A 473 -13.22 -1.73 18.82
CA GLY A 473 -11.77 -1.78 18.87
C GLY A 473 -11.12 -0.39 18.93
N LEU A 474 -9.91 -0.31 18.44
CA LEU A 474 -9.15 0.93 18.27
C LEU A 474 -8.65 1.01 16.82
N LEU A 475 -8.85 2.15 16.17
CA LEU A 475 -8.25 2.43 14.87
C LEU A 475 -7.02 3.33 15.09
N ILE A 476 -5.89 2.94 14.51
CA ILE A 476 -4.63 3.70 14.62
C ILE A 476 -4.10 4.10 13.25
N SER A 477 -3.45 5.25 13.16
CA SER A 477 -2.73 5.71 11.96
C SER A 477 -1.56 6.59 12.37
N ILE A 478 -0.46 6.55 11.61
CA ILE A 478 0.62 7.53 11.72
C ILE A 478 0.23 8.73 10.85
N VAL A 479 0.20 9.91 11.45
CA VAL A 479 -0.20 11.16 10.77
C VAL A 479 0.98 12.11 10.74
N LEU A 480 1.27 12.65 9.56
CA LEU A 480 2.19 13.79 9.42
C LEU A 480 1.41 15.08 9.66
N ASP A 481 1.84 15.87 10.64
CA ASP A 481 1.36 17.22 10.87
C ASP A 481 2.15 18.22 10.00
N GLY A 482 1.50 18.73 8.98
CA GLY A 482 2.10 19.69 8.05
C GLY A 482 2.39 21.07 8.66
N TYR A 483 1.82 21.40 9.83
CA TYR A 483 2.12 22.65 10.54
C TYR A 483 3.41 22.54 11.34
N THR A 484 3.56 21.50 12.15
CA THR A 484 4.73 21.28 13.02
C THR A 484 5.86 20.54 12.31
N LYS A 485 5.56 19.88 11.17
CA LYS A 485 6.51 19.05 10.40
C LYS A 485 7.07 17.90 11.25
N THR A 486 6.21 17.34 12.09
CA THR A 486 6.46 16.16 12.91
C THR A 486 5.34 15.15 12.67
N SER A 487 5.46 13.94 13.18
CA SER A 487 4.39 12.96 13.11
C SER A 487 3.85 12.64 14.49
N TYR A 488 2.64 12.08 14.50
CA TYR A 488 2.04 11.53 15.70
C TYR A 488 1.28 10.24 15.38
N LEU A 489 1.14 9.39 16.39
CA LEU A 489 0.22 8.27 16.36
C LEU A 489 -1.18 8.80 16.70
N LEU A 490 -2.11 8.62 15.79
CA LEU A 490 -3.53 8.97 15.96
C LEU A 490 -4.29 7.75 16.49
N HIS A 491 -5.06 7.95 17.55
CA HIS A 491 -6.04 7.01 18.05
C HIS A 491 -7.44 7.50 17.68
N LEU A 492 -8.21 6.68 16.97
CA LEU A 492 -9.60 6.95 16.61
C LEU A 492 -10.54 5.91 17.21
N ASP A 493 -11.73 6.37 17.60
CA ASP A 493 -12.87 5.49 17.83
C ASP A 493 -13.40 4.98 16.48
N PRO A 494 -13.33 3.67 16.19
CA PRO A 494 -13.72 3.15 14.88
C PRO A 494 -15.22 3.28 14.59
N LYS A 495 -16.07 3.41 15.63
CA LYS A 495 -17.52 3.57 15.47
C LYS A 495 -17.89 4.95 14.94
N THR A 496 -17.18 5.97 15.42
CA THR A 496 -17.52 7.37 15.16
C THR A 496 -16.49 8.12 14.32
N MET A 497 -15.32 7.53 14.07
CA MET A 497 -14.15 8.16 13.45
C MET A 497 -13.68 9.45 14.17
N LYS A 498 -14.00 9.59 15.47
CA LYS A 498 -13.55 10.71 16.28
C LYS A 498 -12.20 10.44 16.91
N THR A 499 -11.38 11.49 17.01
CA THR A 499 -10.08 11.44 17.69
C THR A 499 -10.27 11.16 19.18
N ILE A 500 -9.61 10.12 19.67
CA ILE A 500 -9.47 9.80 21.08
C ILE A 500 -8.28 10.56 21.65
N SER A 501 -7.09 10.36 21.07
CA SER A 501 -5.84 10.99 21.51
C SER A 501 -4.79 10.97 20.39
N ARG A 502 -3.71 11.72 20.61
CA ARG A 502 -2.51 11.76 19.77
C ARG A 502 -1.28 11.53 20.63
N ALA A 503 -0.37 10.69 20.16
CA ALA A 503 0.94 10.49 20.78
C ALA A 503 2.03 11.02 19.85
N TYR A 504 2.71 12.10 20.26
CA TYR A 504 3.64 12.84 19.41
C TYR A 504 5.00 12.14 19.31
N MET A 505 5.49 12.02 18.08
CA MET A 505 6.81 11.50 17.77
C MET A 505 7.87 12.60 17.80
N PRO A 506 9.14 12.27 18.08
CA PRO A 506 10.23 13.25 18.15
C PRO A 506 10.64 13.80 16.77
N THR A 507 10.18 13.18 15.68
CA THR A 507 10.51 13.56 14.30
C THR A 507 9.31 13.29 13.37
N PHE A 508 9.40 13.73 12.11
CA PHE A 508 8.44 13.27 11.11
C PHE A 508 8.79 11.84 10.66
N VAL A 509 7.76 11.11 10.29
CA VAL A 509 7.87 9.81 9.64
C VAL A 509 7.55 10.00 8.16
N PRO A 510 8.48 9.70 7.24
CA PRO A 510 8.19 9.69 5.81
C PRO A 510 7.03 8.74 5.50
N TRP A 511 6.43 8.86 4.32
CA TRP A 511 5.24 8.07 4.01
C TRP A 511 5.50 6.57 4.19
N THR A 512 4.69 5.95 5.05
CA THR A 512 4.65 4.51 5.23
C THR A 512 3.50 3.94 4.43
N ILE A 513 3.75 2.87 3.65
CA ILE A 513 2.74 2.28 2.76
C ILE A 513 1.89 1.28 3.53
N HIS A 514 2.49 0.15 3.92
CA HIS A 514 1.78 -0.90 4.63
C HIS A 514 2.44 -1.25 5.96
N GLY A 515 1.70 -1.94 6.81
CA GLY A 515 2.21 -2.41 8.09
C GLY A 515 1.27 -3.39 8.75
N ARG A 516 1.71 -3.93 9.88
CA ARG A 516 0.92 -4.89 10.67
C ARG A 516 1.11 -4.68 12.16
N PHE A 517 0.07 -5.04 12.90
CA PHE A 517 0.11 -5.16 14.34
C PHE A 517 0.35 -6.63 14.72
N PHE A 518 1.40 -6.88 15.49
CA PHE A 518 1.80 -8.19 15.98
C PHE A 518 1.53 -8.29 17.47
N THR A 519 0.88 -9.37 17.89
CA THR A 519 0.60 -9.71 19.31
C THR A 519 1.46 -10.88 19.75
#